data_0779eaa3021445867573f5d3df6a8b05
#
_entry.id   0779eaa3021445867573f5d3df6a8b05
#
_cell.length_a   1.000
_cell.length_b   1.000
_cell.length_c   1.000
_cell.angle_alpha   90.00
_cell.angle_beta   90.00
_cell.angle_gamma   90.00
#
_symmetry.space_group_name_H-M   'P 1'
#
loop_
_entity.id
_entity.type
_entity.pdbx_description
1 polymer ?
#
loop_
_entity_poly.entity_id
_entity_poly.type
_entity_poly.pdbx_seq_one_letter_code
_entity_poly.pdbx_strand_id
1 'polypeptide(L)'
;MNIFKLLFVIFLSFACLKCSIQEIKKPEPSMEKPQKIVVYQVFTRLFGNTNTSNKPWGTIEENGVGKFNDFDEKALQEIKALGVTHIWYTGVPHHSTITDYTAHGISNDDPDVVKGRAGSPYSVKDYYNVAPDLAVNP
;
A
#
# COMPACT_ATOMS: atom_id res chain seq x y z
N MET A 1 58.98 -26.57 -47.03
CA MET A 1 58.22 -25.69 -46.15
C MET A 1 59.22 -25.06 -45.18
N ASN A 2 59.49 -23.73 -45.31
CA ASN A 2 60.56 -23.09 -44.55
C ASN A 2 60.26 -23.07 -43.06
N ILE A 3 61.23 -23.48 -42.24
CA ILE A 3 61.18 -23.53 -40.79
C ILE A 3 60.70 -22.19 -40.20
N PHE A 4 61.00 -21.08 -40.86
CA PHE A 4 60.53 -19.73 -40.48
C PHE A 4 59.00 -19.56 -40.59
N LYS A 5 58.36 -20.18 -41.58
CA LYS A 5 56.92 -20.10 -41.72
C LYS A 5 56.21 -20.96 -40.66
N LEU A 6 56.80 -22.11 -40.28
CA LEU A 6 56.27 -22.97 -39.25
C LEU A 6 56.36 -22.30 -37.86
N LEU A 7 57.45 -21.64 -37.54
CA LEU A 7 57.65 -20.88 -36.31
C LEU A 7 56.67 -19.69 -36.19
N PHE A 8 56.41 -19.00 -37.33
CA PHE A 8 55.46 -17.89 -37.36
C PHE A 8 54.03 -18.31 -37.11
N VAL A 9 53.62 -19.47 -37.65
CA VAL A 9 52.27 -20.04 -37.42
C VAL A 9 52.11 -20.50 -35.97
N ILE A 10 53.14 -21.07 -35.35
CA ILE A 10 53.10 -21.48 -33.93
C ILE A 10 53.06 -20.26 -33.01
N PHE A 11 53.73 -19.16 -33.38
CA PHE A 11 53.71 -17.91 -32.59
C PHE A 11 52.35 -17.21 -32.70
N LEU A 12 51.70 -17.24 -33.86
CA LEU A 12 50.34 -16.68 -34.04
C LEU A 12 49.27 -17.46 -33.27
N SER A 13 49.42 -18.79 -33.15
CA SER A 13 48.46 -19.64 -32.42
C SER A 13 48.55 -19.42 -30.88
N PHE A 14 49.73 -19.02 -30.37
CA PHE A 14 49.90 -18.74 -28.94
C PHE A 14 49.39 -17.34 -28.53
N ALA A 15 49.27 -16.42 -29.50
CA ALA A 15 48.76 -15.07 -29.23
C ALA A 15 47.22 -15.05 -29.05
N CYS A 16 46.48 -16.03 -29.56
CA CYS A 16 45.04 -16.09 -29.46
C CYS A 16 44.49 -16.74 -28.15
N LEU A 17 45.38 -17.30 -27.32
CA LEU A 17 44.96 -18.00 -26.08
C LEU A 17 44.94 -17.11 -24.84
N LYS A 18 45.09 -15.79 -24.97
CA LYS A 18 44.75 -14.84 -23.90
C LYS A 18 43.29 -14.39 -24.04
N CYS A 19 42.39 -15.34 -24.09
CA CYS A 19 41.00 -15.08 -23.76
C CYS A 19 40.95 -14.79 -22.25
N SER A 20 40.97 -13.53 -21.90
CA SER A 20 40.79 -13.08 -20.53
C SER A 20 39.41 -13.57 -20.09
N ILE A 21 39.39 -14.58 -19.23
CA ILE A 21 38.19 -14.89 -18.46
C ILE A 21 37.99 -13.63 -17.59
N GLN A 22 37.17 -12.72 -18.05
CA GLN A 22 36.60 -11.71 -17.16
C GLN A 22 35.74 -12.48 -16.19
N GLU A 23 36.23 -12.70 -14.99
CA GLU A 23 35.39 -13.06 -13.88
C GLU A 23 34.26 -12.03 -13.83
N ILE A 24 33.07 -12.46 -14.21
CA ILE A 24 31.84 -11.69 -13.97
C ILE A 24 31.74 -11.63 -12.45
N LYS A 25 32.29 -10.56 -11.86
CA LYS A 25 32.10 -10.25 -10.45
C LYS A 25 30.60 -10.12 -10.26
N LYS A 26 30.01 -11.19 -9.72
CA LYS A 26 28.62 -11.17 -9.28
C LYS A 26 28.50 -9.93 -8.37
N PRO A 27 27.58 -8.99 -8.65
CA PRO A 27 27.44 -7.83 -7.78
C PRO A 27 27.21 -8.35 -6.36
N GLU A 28 28.09 -8.00 -5.44
CA GLU A 28 27.83 -8.23 -4.02
C GLU A 28 26.48 -7.59 -3.73
N PRO A 29 25.57 -8.32 -3.06
CA PRO A 29 24.32 -7.71 -2.63
C PRO A 29 24.70 -6.51 -1.75
N SER A 30 24.51 -5.31 -2.29
CA SER A 30 24.64 -4.10 -1.49
C SER A 30 23.62 -4.27 -0.37
N MET A 31 24.08 -4.50 0.86
CA MET A 31 23.21 -4.38 2.01
C MET A 31 22.81 -2.92 2.07
N GLU A 32 21.70 -2.58 1.42
CA GLU A 32 21.05 -1.30 1.65
C GLU A 32 20.86 -1.17 3.15
N LYS A 33 21.38 -0.09 3.71
CA LYS A 33 21.16 0.20 5.13
C LYS A 33 19.66 0.14 5.36
N PRO A 34 19.18 -0.61 6.37
CA PRO A 34 17.75 -0.71 6.63
C PRO A 34 17.20 0.71 6.76
N GLN A 35 16.33 1.07 5.82
CA GLN A 35 15.71 2.38 5.82
C GLN A 35 14.76 2.43 7.02
N LYS A 36 14.83 3.52 7.79
CA LYS A 36 13.92 3.72 8.93
C LYS A 36 12.48 3.72 8.44
N ILE A 37 11.67 2.85 9.01
CA ILE A 37 10.23 2.82 8.76
C ILE A 37 9.57 3.91 9.61
N VAL A 38 8.81 4.80 8.94
CA VAL A 38 7.99 5.83 9.58
C VAL A 38 6.55 5.58 9.17
N VAL A 39 5.70 5.27 10.14
CA VAL A 39 4.29 4.92 9.91
C VAL A 39 3.41 6.11 10.30
N TYR A 40 2.52 6.50 9.39
CA TYR A 40 1.43 7.44 9.65
C TYR A 40 0.14 6.64 9.79
N GLN A 41 -0.38 6.55 11.01
CA GLN A 41 -1.67 5.92 11.24
C GLN A 41 -2.77 6.94 10.99
N VAL A 42 -3.77 6.57 10.19
CA VAL A 42 -4.90 7.41 9.85
C VAL A 42 -6.22 6.67 10.10
N PHE A 43 -7.16 7.34 10.74
CA PHE A 43 -8.51 6.81 10.85
C PHE A 43 -9.28 7.20 9.58
N THR A 44 -9.46 6.25 8.68
CA THR A 44 -9.97 6.47 7.32
C THR A 44 -11.31 7.21 7.32
N ARG A 45 -12.21 6.85 8.25
CA ARG A 45 -13.52 7.48 8.39
C ARG A 45 -13.47 8.99 8.69
N LEU A 46 -12.40 9.47 9.33
CA LEU A 46 -12.26 10.87 9.72
C LEU A 46 -11.42 11.68 8.74
N PHE A 47 -10.51 11.02 8.02
CA PHE A 47 -9.67 11.70 7.04
C PHE A 47 -10.53 12.25 5.89
N GLY A 48 -10.35 13.52 5.54
CA GLY A 48 -11.13 14.19 4.50
C GLY A 48 -12.54 14.60 4.92
N ASN A 49 -13.07 14.11 6.03
CA ASN A 49 -14.38 14.57 6.51
C ASN A 49 -14.31 16.01 7.06
N THR A 50 -14.86 16.94 6.30
CA THR A 50 -14.90 18.38 6.66
C THR A 50 -16.18 18.76 7.41
N ASN A 51 -17.10 17.81 7.62
CA ASN A 51 -18.33 18.07 8.37
C ASN A 51 -18.04 18.16 9.87
N THR A 52 -18.48 19.23 10.52
CA THR A 52 -18.23 19.51 11.94
C THR A 52 -19.51 19.41 12.80
N SER A 53 -20.60 18.91 12.27
CA SER A 53 -21.90 18.84 12.98
C SER A 53 -21.83 17.99 14.25
N ASN A 54 -21.14 16.85 14.19
CA ASN A 54 -20.95 15.93 15.32
C ASN A 54 -22.25 15.62 16.08
N LYS A 55 -23.35 15.46 15.32
CA LYS A 55 -24.67 15.22 15.90
C LYS A 55 -24.69 13.84 16.59
N PRO A 56 -25.07 13.78 17.88
CA PRO A 56 -25.27 12.48 18.53
C PRO A 56 -26.24 11.62 17.73
N TRP A 57 -25.89 10.36 17.44
CA TRP A 57 -26.68 9.43 16.62
C TRP A 57 -26.98 9.94 15.20
N GLY A 58 -26.27 10.94 14.72
CA GLY A 58 -26.44 11.47 13.38
C GLY A 58 -26.12 10.45 12.28
N THR A 59 -26.80 10.61 11.16
CA THR A 59 -26.56 9.79 9.96
C THR A 59 -25.26 10.21 9.25
N ILE A 60 -24.88 9.49 8.20
CA ILE A 60 -23.73 9.87 7.36
C ILE A 60 -23.97 11.23 6.70
N GLU A 61 -25.18 11.52 6.27
CA GLU A 61 -25.57 12.79 5.66
C GLU A 61 -25.46 13.95 6.65
N GLU A 62 -25.75 13.70 7.92
CA GLU A 62 -25.69 14.72 8.97
C GLU A 62 -24.27 14.97 9.47
N ASN A 63 -23.47 13.95 9.61
CA ASN A 63 -22.12 14.03 10.23
C ASN A 63 -20.97 13.93 9.22
N GLY A 64 -21.26 13.50 8.02
CA GLY A 64 -20.24 13.19 7.03
C GLY A 64 -19.46 11.91 7.36
N VAL A 65 -18.66 11.49 6.40
CA VAL A 65 -17.72 10.38 6.53
C VAL A 65 -16.59 10.57 5.51
N GLY A 66 -15.35 10.37 5.93
CA GLY A 66 -14.21 10.33 5.03
C GLY A 66 -14.28 9.14 4.08
N LYS A 67 -13.79 9.30 2.88
CA LYS A 67 -13.80 8.32 1.80
C LYS A 67 -12.38 7.95 1.39
N PHE A 68 -12.21 6.79 0.74
CA PHE A 68 -10.90 6.46 0.16
C PHE A 68 -10.42 7.49 -0.86
N ASN A 69 -11.35 8.12 -1.58
CA ASN A 69 -11.03 9.14 -2.56
C ASN A 69 -10.44 10.43 -1.96
N ASP A 70 -10.57 10.63 -0.64
CA ASP A 70 -9.96 11.76 0.06
C ASP A 70 -8.43 11.62 0.18
N PHE A 71 -7.90 10.40 -0.03
CA PHE A 71 -6.47 10.14 -0.15
C PHE A 71 -6.00 10.37 -1.58
N ASP A 72 -6.23 11.55 -2.08
CA ASP A 72 -5.78 11.97 -3.40
C ASP A 72 -4.24 12.14 -3.46
N GLU A 73 -3.74 12.41 -4.65
CA GLU A 73 -2.30 12.56 -4.87
C GLU A 73 -1.71 13.68 -3.99
N LYS A 74 -2.42 14.79 -3.82
CA LYS A 74 -1.99 15.92 -3.01
C LYS A 74 -1.87 15.51 -1.53
N ALA A 75 -2.89 14.87 -0.98
CA ALA A 75 -2.89 14.40 0.40
C ALA A 75 -1.75 13.41 0.65
N LEU A 76 -1.53 12.46 -0.26
CA LEU A 76 -0.45 11.48 -0.17
C LEU A 76 0.94 12.12 -0.27
N GLN A 77 1.11 13.14 -1.11
CA GLN A 77 2.37 13.90 -1.21
C GLN A 77 2.65 14.70 0.06
N GLU A 78 1.66 15.33 0.65
CA GLU A 78 1.80 16.07 1.91
C GLU A 78 2.19 15.13 3.07
N ILE A 79 1.54 13.96 3.18
CA ILE A 79 1.91 12.93 4.15
C ILE A 79 3.36 12.46 3.92
N LYS A 80 3.75 12.23 2.67
CA LYS A 80 5.10 11.82 2.30
C LYS A 80 6.14 12.89 2.65
N ALA A 81 5.81 14.18 2.50
CA ALA A 81 6.69 15.29 2.84
C ALA A 81 7.05 15.33 4.33
N LEU A 82 6.25 14.71 5.21
CA LEU A 82 6.56 14.52 6.63
C LEU A 82 7.63 13.43 6.88
N GLY A 83 8.16 12.81 5.84
CA GLY A 83 9.11 11.71 5.96
C GLY A 83 8.46 10.35 6.22
N VAL A 84 7.15 10.24 6.01
CA VAL A 84 6.38 8.99 6.15
C VAL A 84 6.75 8.03 5.03
N THR A 85 6.95 6.76 5.38
CA THR A 85 7.23 5.67 4.44
C THR A 85 6.05 4.74 4.23
N HIS A 86 5.15 4.66 5.22
CA HIS A 86 4.00 3.75 5.21
C HIS A 86 2.78 4.44 5.82
N ILE A 87 1.61 4.19 5.23
CA ILE A 87 0.33 4.61 5.80
C ILE A 87 -0.39 3.39 6.36
N TRP A 88 -0.84 3.50 7.60
CA TRP A 88 -1.68 2.51 8.24
C TRP A 88 -3.13 3.02 8.25
N TYR A 89 -3.95 2.52 7.34
CA TYR A 89 -5.36 2.81 7.30
C TYR A 89 -6.11 2.04 8.38
N THR A 90 -6.70 2.74 9.34
CA THR A 90 -7.52 2.14 10.39
C THR A 90 -8.99 2.14 9.98
N GLY A 91 -9.68 1.03 10.25
CA GLY A 91 -11.12 0.88 10.04
C GLY A 91 -11.53 0.51 8.61
N VAL A 92 -10.64 -0.10 7.85
CA VAL A 92 -10.90 -0.52 6.47
C VAL A 92 -11.80 -1.75 6.33
N PRO A 93 -11.61 -2.84 7.11
CA PRO A 93 -12.47 -4.01 6.98
C PRO A 93 -13.93 -3.70 7.30
N HIS A 94 -14.84 -4.39 6.62
CA HIS A 94 -16.27 -4.25 6.84
C HIS A 94 -16.61 -4.61 8.30
N HIS A 95 -17.16 -3.65 9.02
CA HIS A 95 -17.56 -3.77 10.42
C HIS A 95 -19.05 -3.50 10.59
N SER A 96 -19.61 -3.91 11.71
CA SER A 96 -21.02 -3.73 12.01
C SER A 96 -21.39 -2.25 12.08
N THR A 97 -22.50 -1.88 11.42
CA THR A 97 -23.04 -0.51 11.34
C THR A 97 -24.56 -0.52 11.34
N ILE A 98 -25.18 0.58 11.76
CA ILE A 98 -26.65 0.77 11.65
C ILE A 98 -27.01 1.43 10.30
N THR A 99 -26.07 1.85 9.52
CA THR A 99 -26.35 2.36 8.18
C THR A 99 -26.92 1.24 7.31
N ASP A 100 -28.05 1.53 6.65
CA ASP A 100 -28.73 0.54 5.80
C ASP A 100 -28.04 0.42 4.44
N TYR A 101 -27.48 -0.74 4.17
CA TYR A 101 -26.87 -1.11 2.89
C TYR A 101 -27.58 -2.30 2.22
N THR A 102 -28.83 -2.58 2.59
CA THR A 102 -29.60 -3.70 2.01
C THR A 102 -29.78 -3.57 0.49
N ALA A 103 -29.86 -2.36 -0.03
CA ALA A 103 -29.87 -2.10 -1.47
C ALA A 103 -28.62 -2.60 -2.21
N HIS A 104 -27.51 -2.79 -1.49
CA HIS A 104 -26.25 -3.33 -2.00
C HIS A 104 -26.03 -4.80 -1.61
N GLY A 105 -27.07 -5.48 -1.13
CA GLY A 105 -26.99 -6.89 -0.72
C GLY A 105 -26.31 -7.13 0.63
N ILE A 106 -26.09 -6.09 1.42
CA ILE A 106 -25.49 -6.18 2.76
C ILE A 106 -26.62 -6.23 3.79
N SER A 107 -26.62 -7.27 4.63
CA SER A 107 -27.61 -7.41 5.71
C SER A 107 -27.42 -6.36 6.79
N ASN A 108 -28.53 -5.88 7.37
CA ASN A 108 -28.49 -5.04 8.55
C ASN A 108 -27.91 -5.79 9.74
N ASP A 109 -27.29 -5.04 10.63
CA ASP A 109 -26.78 -5.53 11.91
C ASP A 109 -27.79 -5.25 13.03
N ASP A 110 -27.71 -6.06 14.09
CA ASP A 110 -28.53 -5.85 15.27
C ASP A 110 -28.06 -4.57 16.00
N PRO A 111 -28.96 -3.58 16.22
CA PRO A 111 -28.60 -2.34 16.90
C PRO A 111 -27.97 -2.53 18.28
N ASP A 112 -28.33 -3.62 18.99
CA ASP A 112 -27.82 -3.87 20.34
C ASP A 112 -26.33 -4.26 20.35
N VAL A 113 -25.79 -4.72 19.22
CA VAL A 113 -24.35 -5.07 19.09
C VAL A 113 -23.52 -4.03 18.39
N VAL A 114 -24.13 -2.95 17.88
CA VAL A 114 -23.44 -1.87 17.16
C VAL A 114 -23.18 -0.68 18.06
N LYS A 115 -21.95 -0.28 18.19
CA LYS A 115 -21.57 0.90 18.98
C LYS A 115 -21.90 2.18 18.21
N GLY A 116 -22.94 2.90 18.64
CA GLY A 116 -23.43 4.11 17.94
C GLY A 116 -23.98 3.73 16.55
N ARG A 117 -24.12 4.70 15.63
CA ARG A 117 -24.58 4.40 14.26
C ARG A 117 -23.47 3.88 13.36
N ALA A 118 -22.28 4.42 13.52
CA ALA A 118 -21.14 4.10 12.68
C ALA A 118 -20.49 2.77 13.01
N GLY A 119 -20.82 2.19 14.17
CA GLY A 119 -20.15 0.98 14.65
C GLY A 119 -18.72 1.23 15.14
N SER A 120 -18.04 0.12 15.37
CA SER A 120 -16.62 0.14 15.77
C SER A 120 -15.78 -0.53 14.69
N PRO A 121 -14.67 0.05 14.24
CA PRO A 121 -13.77 -0.57 13.25
C PRO A 121 -13.14 -1.87 13.76
N TYR A 122 -13.23 -2.14 15.06
CA TYR A 122 -12.77 -3.40 15.66
C TYR A 122 -13.86 -4.48 15.75
N SER A 123 -15.13 -4.14 15.48
CA SER A 123 -16.24 -5.09 15.38
C SER A 123 -16.35 -5.59 13.93
N VAL A 124 -15.32 -6.26 13.45
CA VAL A 124 -15.25 -6.71 12.06
C VAL A 124 -16.30 -7.78 11.80
N LYS A 125 -17.12 -7.56 10.79
CA LYS A 125 -18.17 -8.45 10.31
C LYS A 125 -17.68 -9.32 9.15
N ASP A 126 -16.86 -8.74 8.26
CA ASP A 126 -16.32 -9.44 7.11
C ASP A 126 -14.90 -8.95 6.83
N TYR A 127 -13.93 -9.88 6.90
CA TYR A 127 -12.52 -9.60 6.63
C TYR A 127 -12.16 -9.57 5.14
N TYR A 128 -13.07 -10.02 4.27
CA TYR A 128 -12.86 -10.08 2.82
C TYR A 128 -13.46 -8.88 2.09
N ASN A 129 -14.21 -8.04 2.82
CA ASN A 129 -14.84 -6.84 2.30
C ASN A 129 -14.37 -5.58 3.03
N VAL A 130 -14.57 -4.47 2.36
CA VAL A 130 -14.29 -3.12 2.86
C VAL A 130 -15.55 -2.53 3.48
N ALA A 131 -15.39 -1.69 4.51
CA ALA A 131 -16.49 -0.93 5.09
C ALA A 131 -17.17 -0.08 4.00
N PRO A 132 -18.45 -0.29 3.72
CA PRO A 132 -19.16 0.39 2.63
C PRO A 132 -19.22 1.91 2.83
N ASP A 133 -19.21 2.39 4.06
CA ASP A 133 -19.14 3.82 4.40
C ASP A 133 -17.96 4.54 3.70
N LEU A 134 -16.86 3.84 3.45
CA LEU A 134 -15.63 4.40 2.91
C LEU A 134 -15.62 4.46 1.37
N ALA A 135 -16.52 3.76 0.72
CA ALA A 135 -16.68 3.78 -0.72
C ALA A 135 -17.51 5.00 -1.17
N VAL A 136 -17.25 5.50 -2.37
CA VAL A 136 -18.11 6.51 -3.02
C VAL A 136 -19.38 5.83 -3.54
N ASN A 137 -19.23 4.62 -4.08
CA ASN A 137 -20.33 3.75 -4.51
C ASN A 137 -20.17 2.42 -3.76
N PRO A 138 -20.90 2.23 -2.68
CA PRO A 138 -20.85 1.01 -1.87
C PRO A 138 -21.26 -0.24 -2.65
#